data_74fa77a4660b2036c688c06b99ff130b
#
_entry.id   74fa77a4660b2036c688c06b99ff130b
#
_cell.length_a   1.000
_cell.length_b   1.000
_cell.length_c   1.000
_cell.angle_alpha   90.00
_cell.angle_beta   90.00
_cell.angle_gamma   90.00
#
_symmetry.space_group_name_H-M   'P 1'
#
loop_
_entity.id
_entity.type
_entity.pdbx_description
1 polymer ?
#
loop_
_entity_poly.entity_id
_entity_poly.type
_entity_poly.pdbx_seq_one_letter_code
_entity_poly.pdbx_strand_id
1 'polypeptide(L)'
;LMFISDVHSLGLQSTQGMYLTTGFYWDLNDETRAWSKRFFDKHKRMPTMVQAGQYSSVMHYLRAVKAAGTDEAGKVMAQMKATPINDFFAKNGRIRDDGRMIHDMYLAQVKKPDESKYPWDYYNIRQTIPADEAFLPLAQSKCPLVKK
;
A
#
# COMPACT_ATOMS: atom_id res chain seq x y z
N LEU A 1 -2.38 -3.57 14.72
CA LEU A 1 -2.64 -3.22 13.34
C LEU A 1 -4.12 -2.86 13.20
N MET A 2 -4.43 -1.70 12.60
CA MET A 2 -5.80 -1.22 12.40
C MET A 2 -5.98 -0.82 10.95
N PHE A 3 -7.10 -1.22 10.36
CA PHE A 3 -7.47 -0.88 8.98
C PHE A 3 -8.69 0.03 8.93
N ILE A 4 -8.94 0.64 7.79
CA ILE A 4 -10.14 1.48 7.59
C ILE A 4 -11.45 0.69 7.78
N SER A 5 -11.44 -0.62 7.51
CA SER A 5 -12.55 -1.52 7.76
C SER A 5 -12.86 -1.69 9.25
N ASP A 6 -11.82 -1.64 10.10
CA ASP A 6 -11.99 -1.73 11.55
C ASP A 6 -12.59 -0.42 12.09
N VAL A 7 -12.09 0.73 11.59
CA VAL A 7 -12.68 2.04 11.90
C VAL A 7 -14.15 2.10 11.49
N HIS A 8 -14.48 1.56 10.31
CA HIS A 8 -15.85 1.48 9.83
C HIS A 8 -16.75 0.63 10.75
N SER A 9 -16.23 -0.52 11.20
CA SER A 9 -16.98 -1.45 12.04
C SER A 9 -17.17 -0.94 13.47
N LEU A 10 -16.16 -0.25 14.03
CA LEU A 10 -16.20 0.31 15.40
C LEU A 10 -16.91 1.66 15.46
N GLY A 11 -16.97 2.37 14.35
CA GLY A 11 -17.50 3.71 14.23
C GLY A 11 -16.51 4.81 14.64
N LEU A 12 -16.68 6.00 14.04
CA LEU A 12 -15.81 7.16 14.30
C LEU A 12 -15.89 7.62 15.76
N GLN A 13 -17.04 7.51 16.40
CA GLN A 13 -17.20 7.92 17.82
C GLN A 13 -16.22 7.20 18.74
N SER A 14 -15.97 5.92 18.48
CA SER A 14 -15.07 5.09 19.29
C SER A 14 -13.60 5.18 18.89
N THR A 15 -13.33 5.58 17.62
CA THR A 15 -11.98 5.51 17.04
C THR A 15 -11.37 6.88 16.74
N GLN A 16 -12.12 7.97 16.91
CA GLN A 16 -11.67 9.33 16.65
C GLN A 16 -10.34 9.66 17.35
N GLY A 17 -9.48 10.37 16.65
CA GLY A 17 -8.19 10.81 17.18
C GLY A 17 -7.10 9.75 17.21
N MET A 18 -7.41 8.46 16.99
CA MET A 18 -6.41 7.40 16.93
C MET A 18 -5.45 7.61 15.78
N TYR A 19 -4.15 7.36 16.03
CA TYR A 19 -3.12 7.36 15.01
C TYR A 19 -2.83 5.94 14.54
N LEU A 20 -2.59 5.81 13.23
CA LEU A 20 -2.17 4.55 12.60
C LEU A 20 -1.24 4.83 11.41
N THR A 21 -0.47 3.82 11.03
CA THR A 21 0.31 3.86 9.78
C THR A 21 -0.33 2.95 8.75
N THR A 22 -0.36 3.40 7.50
CA THR A 22 -0.92 2.65 6.38
C THR A 22 -0.11 2.88 5.11
N GLY A 23 -0.03 1.88 4.25
CA GLY A 23 0.58 2.01 2.92
C GLY A 23 -0.39 2.52 1.85
N PHE A 24 -1.67 2.68 2.20
CA PHE A 24 -2.69 3.08 1.24
C PHE A 24 -3.88 3.71 1.95
N TYR A 25 -4.41 4.77 1.35
CA TYR A 25 -5.72 5.32 1.68
C TYR A 25 -6.48 5.59 0.39
N TRP A 26 -7.74 5.17 0.34
CA TRP A 26 -8.53 5.21 -0.88
C TRP A 26 -8.73 6.62 -1.44
N ASP A 27 -8.72 7.62 -0.59
CA ASP A 27 -8.96 9.03 -0.90
C ASP A 27 -7.69 9.90 -0.86
N LEU A 28 -6.55 9.36 -1.27
CA LEU A 28 -5.30 10.12 -1.36
C LEU A 28 -5.26 11.03 -2.60
N ASN A 29 -5.67 10.51 -3.74
CA ASN A 29 -5.60 11.18 -5.03
C ASN A 29 -6.56 10.54 -6.04
N ASP A 30 -6.61 11.07 -7.26
CA ASP A 30 -7.54 10.60 -8.29
C ASP A 30 -7.32 9.14 -8.69
N GLU A 31 -6.07 8.67 -8.75
CA GLU A 31 -5.76 7.28 -9.10
C GLU A 31 -6.25 6.31 -8.02
N THR A 32 -6.01 6.64 -6.73
CA THR A 32 -6.48 5.82 -5.61
C THR A 32 -8.00 5.80 -5.54
N ARG A 33 -8.67 6.93 -5.77
CA ARG A 33 -10.13 7.04 -5.84
C ARG A 33 -10.71 6.20 -6.97
N ALA A 34 -10.13 6.32 -8.19
CA ALA A 34 -10.60 5.59 -9.36
C ALA A 34 -10.50 4.06 -9.18
N TRP A 35 -9.37 3.56 -8.66
CA TRP A 35 -9.21 2.14 -8.38
C TRP A 35 -10.14 1.68 -7.27
N SER A 36 -10.25 2.44 -6.18
CA SER A 36 -11.10 2.11 -5.03
C SER A 36 -12.57 2.11 -5.37
N LYS A 37 -13.01 2.97 -6.28
CA LYS A 37 -14.39 2.94 -6.80
C LYS A 37 -14.69 1.60 -7.49
N ARG A 38 -13.79 1.12 -8.35
CA ARG A 38 -13.95 -0.20 -9.00
C ARG A 38 -14.02 -1.34 -7.98
N PHE A 39 -13.23 -1.26 -6.92
CA PHE A 39 -13.27 -2.22 -5.82
C PHE A 39 -14.61 -2.13 -5.06
N PHE A 40 -15.05 -0.92 -4.71
CA PHE A 40 -16.30 -0.68 -3.99
C PHE A 40 -17.53 -1.16 -4.78
N ASP A 41 -17.55 -0.94 -6.09
CA ASP A 41 -18.65 -1.39 -6.94
C ASP A 41 -18.89 -2.91 -6.84
N LYS A 42 -17.82 -3.69 -6.63
CA LYS A 42 -17.87 -5.15 -6.47
C LYS A 42 -18.11 -5.61 -5.03
N HIS A 43 -17.44 -4.99 -4.06
CA HIS A 43 -17.36 -5.49 -2.68
C HIS A 43 -18.23 -4.69 -1.69
N LYS A 44 -18.79 -3.54 -2.09
CA LYS A 44 -19.61 -2.62 -1.28
C LYS A 44 -18.91 -2.15 0.01
N ARG A 45 -17.59 -2.15 -0.01
CA ARG A 45 -16.72 -1.60 1.05
C ARG A 45 -15.44 -1.04 0.44
N MET A 46 -14.82 -0.07 1.11
CA MET A 46 -13.54 0.48 0.65
C MET A 46 -12.39 -0.51 0.91
N PRO A 47 -11.38 -0.54 0.00
CA PRO A 47 -10.21 -1.38 0.17
C PRO A 47 -9.30 -0.84 1.27
N THR A 48 -8.57 -1.76 1.90
CA THR A 48 -7.46 -1.45 2.80
C THR A 48 -6.13 -1.51 2.03
N MET A 49 -5.02 -1.21 2.72
CA MET A 49 -3.68 -1.39 2.14
C MET A 49 -3.39 -2.84 1.73
N VAL A 50 -4.10 -3.82 2.32
CA VAL A 50 -3.90 -5.24 1.99
C VAL A 50 -4.40 -5.56 0.60
N GLN A 51 -5.65 -5.20 0.27
CA GLN A 51 -6.20 -5.45 -1.07
C GLN A 51 -5.48 -4.61 -2.14
N ALA A 52 -5.16 -3.36 -1.82
CA ALA A 52 -4.43 -2.49 -2.74
C ALA A 52 -3.02 -3.01 -3.03
N GLY A 53 -2.27 -3.40 -2.00
CA GLY A 53 -0.93 -3.98 -2.14
C GLY A 53 -0.95 -5.32 -2.87
N GLN A 54 -1.94 -6.18 -2.58
CA GLN A 54 -2.09 -7.46 -3.29
C GLN A 54 -2.35 -7.25 -4.79
N TYR A 55 -3.22 -6.31 -5.15
CA TYR A 55 -3.47 -5.99 -6.56
C TYR A 55 -2.20 -5.46 -7.24
N SER A 56 -1.50 -4.51 -6.62
CA SER A 56 -0.25 -3.96 -7.14
C SER A 56 0.82 -5.04 -7.33
N SER A 57 1.02 -5.94 -6.35
CA SER A 57 2.03 -7.00 -6.43
C SER A 57 1.75 -8.01 -7.53
N VAL A 58 0.49 -8.44 -7.69
CA VAL A 58 0.10 -9.36 -8.76
C VAL A 58 0.29 -8.71 -10.13
N MET A 59 -0.12 -7.44 -10.28
CA MET A 59 0.05 -6.73 -11.54
C MET A 59 1.52 -6.51 -11.90
N HIS A 60 2.38 -6.23 -10.91
CA HIS A 60 3.82 -6.11 -11.12
C HIS A 60 4.44 -7.43 -11.55
N TYR A 61 4.07 -8.53 -10.90
CA TYR A 61 4.49 -9.89 -11.31
C TYR A 61 4.08 -10.20 -12.75
N LEU A 62 2.81 -10.01 -13.12
CA LEU A 62 2.31 -10.30 -14.45
C LEU A 62 2.99 -9.44 -15.55
N ARG A 63 3.29 -8.18 -15.24
CA ARG A 63 4.07 -7.30 -16.13
C ARG A 63 5.49 -7.81 -16.29
N ALA A 64 6.12 -8.30 -15.22
CA ALA A 64 7.46 -8.87 -15.27
C ALA A 64 7.49 -10.18 -16.08
N VAL A 65 6.52 -11.08 -15.93
CA VAL A 65 6.37 -12.29 -16.76
C VAL A 65 6.25 -11.90 -18.23
N LYS A 66 5.40 -10.94 -18.55
CA LYS A 66 5.23 -10.45 -19.93
C LYS A 66 6.54 -9.87 -20.49
N ALA A 67 7.24 -9.06 -19.71
CA ALA A 67 8.50 -8.43 -20.15
C ALA A 67 9.65 -9.44 -20.29
N ALA A 68 9.72 -10.44 -19.40
CA ALA A 68 10.72 -11.50 -19.45
C ALA A 68 10.45 -12.56 -20.54
N GLY A 69 9.22 -12.62 -21.07
CA GLY A 69 8.79 -13.62 -22.05
C GLY A 69 8.76 -15.06 -21.51
N THR A 70 8.73 -15.23 -20.17
CA THR A 70 8.80 -16.52 -19.49
C THR A 70 8.25 -16.39 -18.07
N ASP A 71 7.82 -17.50 -17.48
CA ASP A 71 7.40 -17.63 -16.08
C ASP A 71 8.50 -18.26 -15.18
N GLU A 72 9.72 -18.45 -15.72
CA GLU A 72 10.85 -18.95 -14.94
C GLU A 72 11.18 -17.97 -13.81
N ALA A 73 11.16 -18.49 -12.58
CA ALA A 73 11.15 -17.68 -11.33
C ALA A 73 12.35 -16.73 -11.21
N GLY A 74 13.55 -17.19 -11.57
CA GLY A 74 14.77 -16.37 -11.50
C GLY A 74 14.74 -15.19 -12.45
N LYS A 75 14.32 -15.41 -13.71
CA LYS A 75 14.20 -14.36 -14.72
C LYS A 75 13.10 -13.36 -14.38
N VAL A 76 11.95 -13.85 -13.92
CA VAL A 76 10.84 -12.99 -13.51
C VAL A 76 11.24 -12.15 -12.31
N MET A 77 11.90 -12.72 -11.29
CA MET A 77 12.36 -11.98 -10.12
C MET A 77 13.41 -10.92 -10.47
N ALA A 78 14.34 -11.24 -11.37
CA ALA A 78 15.31 -10.27 -11.88
C ALA A 78 14.61 -9.09 -12.57
N GLN A 79 13.61 -9.38 -13.42
CA GLN A 79 12.79 -8.35 -14.08
C GLN A 79 11.98 -7.52 -13.10
N MET A 80 11.39 -8.14 -12.07
CA MET A 80 10.65 -7.42 -11.01
C MET A 80 11.54 -6.45 -10.25
N LYS A 81 12.76 -6.87 -9.89
CA LYS A 81 13.74 -6.01 -9.19
C LYS A 81 14.26 -4.87 -10.07
N ALA A 82 14.42 -5.12 -11.36
CA ALA A 82 14.91 -4.13 -12.32
C ALA A 82 13.87 -3.07 -12.69
N THR A 83 12.58 -3.33 -12.45
CA THR A 83 11.48 -2.47 -12.90
C THR A 83 10.89 -1.70 -11.73
N PRO A 84 10.92 -0.35 -11.73
CA PRO A 84 10.22 0.46 -10.72
C PRO A 84 8.72 0.23 -10.75
N ILE A 85 8.10 0.26 -9.58
CA ILE A 85 6.65 0.12 -9.42
C ILE A 85 6.03 1.52 -9.43
N ASN A 86 5.24 1.81 -10.48
CA ASN A 86 4.51 3.04 -10.65
C ASN A 86 3.06 2.72 -10.99
N ASP A 87 2.21 2.77 -9.98
CA ASP A 87 0.78 2.55 -10.10
C ASP A 87 0.01 3.39 -9.07
N PHE A 88 -1.27 3.08 -8.87
CA PHE A 88 -2.12 3.76 -7.90
C PHE A 88 -1.69 3.51 -6.43
N PHE A 89 -0.96 2.42 -6.15
CA PHE A 89 -0.51 2.04 -4.81
C PHE A 89 0.81 2.72 -4.43
N ALA A 90 1.77 2.78 -5.36
CA ALA A 90 3.09 3.32 -5.11
C ALA A 90 3.63 4.12 -6.31
N LYS A 91 4.42 5.14 -6.02
CA LYS A 91 5.25 5.88 -6.98
C LYS A 91 6.71 5.59 -6.67
N ASN A 92 7.48 5.22 -7.71
CA ASN A 92 8.90 4.83 -7.58
C ASN A 92 9.16 3.72 -6.55
N GLY A 93 8.16 2.85 -6.35
CA GLY A 93 8.32 1.67 -5.53
C GLY A 93 9.38 0.74 -6.11
N ARG A 94 10.12 0.02 -5.26
CA ARG A 94 11.17 -0.92 -5.70
C ARG A 94 11.20 -2.17 -4.85
N ILE A 95 11.59 -3.28 -5.45
CA ILE A 95 11.84 -4.53 -4.73
C ILE A 95 13.32 -4.59 -4.37
N ARG A 96 13.59 -4.63 -3.10
CA ARG A 96 14.94 -4.71 -2.50
C ARG A 96 15.47 -6.14 -2.53
N ASP A 97 16.79 -6.32 -2.31
CA ASP A 97 17.44 -7.65 -2.38
C ASP A 97 16.88 -8.68 -1.40
N ASP A 98 16.40 -8.22 -0.25
CA ASP A 98 15.71 -9.07 0.71
C ASP A 98 14.24 -9.36 0.35
N GLY A 99 13.80 -8.99 -0.85
CA GLY A 99 12.44 -9.22 -1.36
C GLY A 99 11.40 -8.21 -0.86
N ARG A 100 11.79 -7.26 -0.01
CA ARG A 100 10.86 -6.26 0.49
C ARG A 100 10.56 -5.20 -0.57
N MET A 101 9.29 -4.92 -0.78
CA MET A 101 8.87 -3.74 -1.53
C MET A 101 9.05 -2.49 -0.65
N ILE A 102 9.76 -1.51 -1.18
CA ILE A 102 10.01 -0.22 -0.55
C ILE A 102 9.13 0.82 -1.24
N HIS A 103 8.32 1.51 -0.46
CA HIS A 103 7.36 2.53 -0.91
C HIS A 103 7.04 3.49 0.23
N ASP A 104 6.44 4.63 -0.06
CA ASP A 104 6.01 5.56 0.97
C ASP A 104 4.93 4.94 1.88
N MET A 105 4.95 5.35 3.14
CA MET A 105 3.92 5.03 4.12
C MET A 105 3.27 6.34 4.60
N TYR A 106 2.07 6.23 5.16
CA TYR A 106 1.31 7.37 5.61
C TYR A 106 1.00 7.25 7.10
N LEU A 107 1.30 8.31 7.86
CA LEU A 107 0.76 8.50 9.19
C LEU A 107 -0.62 9.12 9.05
N ALA A 108 -1.63 8.40 9.48
CA ALA A 108 -3.03 8.83 9.44
C ALA A 108 -3.58 9.02 10.85
N GLN A 109 -4.47 9.98 11.00
CA GLN A 109 -5.28 10.14 12.20
C GLN A 109 -6.75 9.95 11.84
N VAL A 110 -7.46 9.16 12.62
CA VAL A 110 -8.89 8.94 12.46
C VAL A 110 -9.63 10.24 12.76
N LYS A 111 -10.48 10.67 11.83
CA LYS A 111 -11.32 11.88 11.94
C LYS A 111 -12.31 11.77 13.07
N LYS A 112 -12.71 12.93 13.60
CA LYS A 112 -13.91 13.06 14.44
C LYS A 112 -15.16 12.87 13.57
N PRO A 113 -16.31 12.50 14.16
CA PRO A 113 -17.57 12.37 13.43
C PRO A 113 -17.97 13.62 12.62
N ASP A 114 -17.73 14.80 13.16
CA ASP A 114 -18.04 16.09 12.54
C ASP A 114 -17.06 16.50 11.43
N GLU A 115 -15.87 15.89 11.38
CA GLU A 115 -14.88 16.08 10.31
C GLU A 115 -15.14 15.20 9.07
N SER A 116 -15.87 14.09 9.22
CA SER A 116 -16.20 13.16 8.15
C SER A 116 -17.36 13.70 7.32
N LYS A 117 -17.13 13.97 6.03
CA LYS A 117 -18.08 14.65 5.14
C LYS A 117 -18.88 13.71 4.25
N TYR A 118 -18.41 12.47 4.07
CA TYR A 118 -19.02 11.45 3.22
C TYR A 118 -18.65 10.04 3.71
N PRO A 119 -19.34 9.00 3.25
CA PRO A 119 -19.03 7.63 3.65
C PRO A 119 -17.57 7.24 3.40
N TRP A 120 -16.92 6.62 4.39
CA TRP A 120 -15.51 6.19 4.37
C TRP A 120 -14.47 7.33 4.41
N ASP A 121 -14.88 8.57 4.61
CA ASP A 121 -13.98 9.71 4.81
C ASP A 121 -13.48 9.73 6.27
N TYR A 122 -12.57 8.79 6.60
CA TYR A 122 -12.21 8.52 7.99
C TYR A 122 -10.83 8.98 8.39
N TYR A 123 -9.96 9.39 7.45
CA TYR A 123 -8.57 9.73 7.78
C TYR A 123 -8.20 11.16 7.39
N ASN A 124 -7.50 11.81 8.32
CA ASN A 124 -6.63 12.93 8.05
C ASN A 124 -5.21 12.37 7.85
N ILE A 125 -4.61 12.53 6.68
CA ILE A 125 -3.20 12.19 6.46
C ILE A 125 -2.36 13.28 7.10
N ARG A 126 -1.59 12.90 8.12
CA ARG A 126 -0.76 13.83 8.91
C ARG A 126 0.65 13.94 8.37
N GLN A 127 1.17 12.85 7.82
CA GLN A 127 2.53 12.82 7.27
C GLN A 127 2.65 11.72 6.22
N THR A 128 3.39 12.00 5.15
CA THR A 128 3.98 10.98 4.29
C THR A 128 5.36 10.63 4.84
N ILE A 129 5.60 9.36 5.11
CA ILE A 129 6.88 8.83 5.57
C ILE A 129 7.58 8.31 4.32
N PRO A 130 8.71 8.92 3.91
CA PRO A 130 9.42 8.53 2.70
C PRO A 130 9.83 7.05 2.73
N ALA A 131 9.83 6.42 1.56
CA ALA A 131 10.14 5.00 1.37
C ALA A 131 11.44 4.55 2.08
N ASP A 132 12.48 5.39 2.06
CA ASP A 132 13.78 5.07 2.68
C ASP A 132 13.78 5.16 4.22
N GLU A 133 12.81 5.84 4.80
CA GLU A 133 12.63 5.97 6.25
C GLU A 133 11.59 4.99 6.80
N ALA A 134 10.67 4.51 5.95
CA ALA A 134 9.52 3.71 6.35
C ALA A 134 9.86 2.26 6.72
N PHE A 135 11.02 1.76 6.32
CA PHE A 135 11.40 0.35 6.46
C PHE A 135 12.78 0.18 7.08
N LEU A 136 12.93 -0.92 7.82
CA LEU A 136 14.22 -1.31 8.39
C LEU A 136 15.33 -1.28 7.31
N PRO A 137 16.48 -0.60 7.54
CA PRO A 137 17.57 -0.56 6.58
C PRO A 137 18.05 -1.95 6.14
N LEU A 138 18.46 -2.10 4.87
CA LEU A 138 18.94 -3.39 4.34
C LEU A 138 20.10 -3.98 5.15
N ALA A 139 21.02 -3.12 5.63
CA ALA A 139 22.15 -3.54 6.46
C ALA A 139 21.73 -4.25 7.76
N GLN A 140 20.50 -4.01 8.24
CA GLN A 140 19.94 -4.64 9.42
C GLN A 140 19.03 -5.84 9.08
N SER A 141 18.87 -6.15 7.79
CA SER A 141 18.06 -7.30 7.35
C SER A 141 18.68 -8.59 7.85
N LYS A 142 17.83 -9.49 8.37
CA LYS A 142 18.20 -10.84 8.75
C LYS A 142 17.89 -11.88 7.66
N CYS A 143 17.55 -11.42 6.46
CA CYS A 143 17.25 -12.28 5.32
C CYS A 143 18.54 -13.07 4.92
N PRO A 144 18.49 -14.41 4.85
CA PRO A 144 19.67 -15.21 4.51
C PRO A 144 20.10 -15.05 3.05
N LEU A 145 19.24 -14.50 2.19
CA LEU A 145 19.53 -14.24 0.77
C LEU A 145 20.34 -12.95 0.54
N VAL A 146 20.44 -12.10 1.56
CA VAL A 146 21.23 -10.86 1.49
C VAL A 146 22.67 -11.20 1.91
N LYS A 147 23.61 -11.10 0.93
CA LYS A 147 25.04 -11.19 1.24
C LYS A 147 25.43 -9.95 2.04
N LYS A 148 25.95 -10.15 3.22
CA LYS A 148 26.55 -9.09 4.06
C LYS A 148 27.97 -8.81 3.63
#